data_964f6a05007ccc04e7b686e2518c4ae0
#
_entry.id   964f6a05007ccc04e7b686e2518c4ae0
#
_cell.length_a   1.000
_cell.length_b   1.000
_cell.length_c   1.000
_cell.angle_alpha   90.00
_cell.angle_beta   90.00
_cell.angle_gamma   90.00
#
_symmetry.space_group_name_H-M   'P 1'
#
loop_
_entity.id
_entity.type
_entity.pdbx_description
1 polymer ?
#
loop_
_entity_poly.entity_id
_entity_poly.type
_entity_poly.pdbx_seq_one_letter_code
_entity_poly.pdbx_strand_id
1 'polypeptide(L)'
;MNIAVIMAAGSGERLTKFLGIKKQYSLLYGDKEMFLYPIFKFLDYGFKRIVLVCPPNEKSKMQEILRDNNLSYIEIIEGDATRQESVFNAMKYLFNNVSDEDFIYIHDGDRPLLSTSLLRRIESESNRHEVIIPALKVFDSLYDYDKKEYVDRSKYRMIQTPQVSKYKLLKESFRINQDHLEDFKDEGSIIRTIYDDIHFIDGDIYNIKVTDEETYSLANLYLKENRHAR
;
A
#
# COMPACT_ATOMS: atom_id res chain seq x y z
N MET A 1 -16.03 -9.07 4.78
CA MET A 1 -15.56 -8.95 3.37
C MET A 1 -14.13 -8.42 3.40
N ASN A 2 -13.31 -8.69 2.35
CA ASN A 2 -11.97 -8.09 2.20
C ASN A 2 -12.04 -7.00 1.12
N ILE A 3 -11.55 -5.80 1.43
CA ILE A 3 -11.56 -4.64 0.54
C ILE A 3 -10.11 -4.15 0.39
N ALA A 4 -9.65 -3.97 -0.85
CA ALA A 4 -8.34 -3.38 -1.09
C ALA A 4 -8.46 -1.88 -1.38
N VAL A 5 -7.56 -1.08 -0.79
CA VAL A 5 -7.42 0.35 -1.04
C VAL A 5 -6.01 0.57 -1.59
N ILE A 6 -5.91 0.96 -2.85
CA ILE A 6 -4.64 1.16 -3.55
C ILE A 6 -4.28 2.63 -3.53
N MET A 7 -3.19 2.95 -2.84
CA MET A 7 -2.71 4.32 -2.66
C MET A 7 -1.81 4.74 -3.84
N ALA A 8 -2.35 5.52 -4.77
CA ALA A 8 -1.65 6.01 -5.95
C ALA A 8 -1.60 7.55 -6.06
N ALA A 9 -1.93 8.27 -4.98
CA ALA A 9 -2.01 9.73 -4.95
C ALA A 9 -0.66 10.44 -4.79
N GLY A 10 0.42 9.74 -4.44
CA GLY A 10 1.72 10.35 -4.12
C GLY A 10 2.41 11.00 -5.32
N SER A 11 3.18 12.09 -5.09
CA SER A 11 3.92 12.84 -6.11
C SER A 11 5.06 12.04 -6.75
N GLY A 12 5.74 11.19 -5.96
CA GLY A 12 6.84 10.34 -6.42
C GLY A 12 8.02 11.09 -7.04
N GLU A 13 8.34 12.27 -6.54
CA GLU A 13 9.26 13.26 -7.13
C GLU A 13 10.60 12.70 -7.63
N ARG A 14 11.24 11.81 -6.87
CA ARG A 14 12.55 11.22 -7.24
C ARG A 14 12.46 10.45 -8.56
N LEU A 15 11.53 9.51 -8.65
CA LEU A 15 11.32 8.70 -9.85
C LEU A 15 10.71 9.55 -10.99
N THR A 16 9.85 10.49 -10.67
CA THR A 16 9.27 11.44 -11.64
C THR A 16 10.36 12.27 -12.33
N LYS A 17 11.38 12.72 -11.59
CA LYS A 17 12.54 13.41 -12.17
C LYS A 17 13.30 12.55 -13.17
N PHE A 18 13.50 11.27 -12.86
CA PHE A 18 14.21 10.34 -13.72
C PHE A 18 13.40 9.98 -14.99
N LEU A 19 12.12 9.66 -14.84
CA LEU A 19 11.28 9.18 -15.94
C LEU A 19 10.64 10.29 -16.78
N GLY A 20 10.60 11.53 -16.29
CA GLY A 20 9.86 12.64 -16.92
C GLY A 20 8.33 12.54 -16.83
N ILE A 21 7.82 11.51 -16.14
CA ILE A 21 6.38 11.30 -15.90
C ILE A 21 6.14 10.94 -14.44
N LYS A 22 4.94 11.18 -13.92
CA LYS A 22 4.59 10.79 -12.56
C LYS A 22 4.69 9.28 -12.41
N LYS A 23 5.29 8.80 -11.31
CA LYS A 23 5.65 7.40 -11.09
C LYS A 23 4.49 6.42 -11.25
N GLN A 24 3.28 6.79 -10.82
CA GLN A 24 2.10 5.93 -10.93
C GLN A 24 1.73 5.62 -12.38
N TYR A 25 2.07 6.52 -13.33
CA TYR A 25 1.84 6.35 -14.76
C TYR A 25 3.05 5.75 -15.49
N SER A 26 4.13 5.44 -14.79
CA SER A 26 5.27 4.77 -15.42
C SER A 26 4.90 3.35 -15.81
N LEU A 27 5.26 2.98 -17.03
CA LEU A 27 5.04 1.63 -17.55
C LEU A 27 6.12 0.71 -17.00
N LEU A 28 5.71 -0.42 -16.47
CA LEU A 28 6.60 -1.52 -16.13
C LEU A 28 6.59 -2.58 -17.23
N TYR A 29 7.45 -3.59 -17.10
CA TYR A 29 7.53 -4.70 -18.05
C TYR A 29 6.15 -5.32 -18.29
N GLY A 30 5.71 -5.36 -19.54
CA GLY A 30 4.35 -5.76 -19.92
C GLY A 30 3.45 -4.57 -20.28
N ASP A 31 4.03 -3.36 -20.38
CA ASP A 31 3.38 -2.12 -20.86
C ASP A 31 2.11 -1.74 -20.07
N LYS A 32 2.15 -1.94 -18.75
CA LYS A 32 1.10 -1.54 -17.83
C LYS A 32 1.61 -0.48 -16.86
N GLU A 33 0.77 0.46 -16.53
CA GLU A 33 1.07 1.45 -15.49
C GLU A 33 1.29 0.78 -14.12
N MET A 34 2.25 1.31 -13.37
CA MET A 34 2.72 0.71 -12.12
C MET A 34 1.57 0.38 -11.14
N PHE A 35 0.59 1.27 -10.97
CA PHE A 35 -0.51 1.06 -10.04
C PHE A 35 -1.48 -0.06 -10.43
N LEU A 36 -1.47 -0.50 -11.68
CA LEU A 36 -2.33 -1.60 -12.15
C LEU A 36 -1.87 -2.98 -11.64
N TYR A 37 -0.57 -3.15 -11.41
CA TYR A 37 -0.03 -4.45 -10.95
C TYR A 37 -0.64 -4.93 -9.63
N PRO A 38 -0.67 -4.12 -8.56
CA PRO A 38 -1.35 -4.54 -7.33
C PRO A 38 -2.86 -4.70 -7.53
N ILE A 39 -3.53 -3.91 -8.39
CA ILE A 39 -4.95 -4.09 -8.70
C ILE A 39 -5.17 -5.49 -9.30
N PHE A 40 -4.44 -5.86 -10.34
CA PHE A 40 -4.53 -7.19 -10.94
C PHE A 40 -4.25 -8.29 -9.92
N LYS A 41 -3.24 -8.11 -9.07
CA LYS A 41 -2.91 -9.11 -8.04
C LYS A 41 -4.03 -9.32 -7.03
N PHE A 42 -4.68 -8.25 -6.57
CA PHE A 42 -5.83 -8.37 -5.68
C PHE A 42 -7.04 -9.03 -6.37
N LEU A 43 -7.29 -8.70 -7.64
CA LEU A 43 -8.36 -9.32 -8.43
C LEU A 43 -8.11 -10.81 -8.64
N ASP A 44 -6.88 -11.18 -9.05
CA ASP A 44 -6.46 -12.57 -9.24
C ASP A 44 -6.57 -13.39 -7.95
N TYR A 45 -6.32 -12.74 -6.81
CA TYR A 45 -6.47 -13.37 -5.49
C TYR A 45 -7.94 -13.54 -5.08
N GLY A 46 -8.87 -12.86 -5.71
CA GLY A 46 -10.31 -12.99 -5.50
C GLY A 46 -11.00 -11.83 -4.77
N PHE A 47 -10.31 -10.69 -4.60
CA PHE A 47 -10.95 -9.48 -4.08
C PHE A 47 -12.06 -9.01 -5.03
N LYS A 48 -13.25 -8.74 -4.46
CA LYS A 48 -14.43 -8.28 -5.23
C LYS A 48 -14.58 -6.77 -5.19
N ARG A 49 -13.93 -6.10 -4.25
CA ARG A 49 -14.00 -4.65 -4.10
C ARG A 49 -12.61 -4.06 -3.96
N ILE A 50 -12.30 -3.11 -4.82
CA ILE A 50 -11.04 -2.36 -4.83
C ILE A 50 -11.35 -0.89 -4.99
N VAL A 51 -10.75 -0.05 -4.16
CA VAL A 51 -10.81 1.40 -4.23
C VAL A 51 -9.42 1.92 -4.60
N LEU A 52 -9.33 2.68 -5.69
CA LEU A 52 -8.10 3.36 -6.12
C LEU A 52 -8.12 4.80 -5.63
N VAL A 53 -7.09 5.20 -4.92
CA VAL A 53 -6.89 6.59 -4.48
C VAL A 53 -5.95 7.28 -5.45
N CYS A 54 -6.49 8.21 -6.25
CA CYS A 54 -5.77 8.93 -7.28
C CYS A 54 -5.26 10.30 -6.79
N PRO A 55 -4.29 10.93 -7.48
CA PRO A 55 -3.92 12.30 -7.19
C PRO A 55 -5.12 13.25 -7.38
N PRO A 56 -5.17 14.37 -6.63
CA PRO A 56 -6.17 15.41 -6.85
C PRO A 56 -6.18 15.88 -8.32
N ASN A 57 -7.37 16.07 -8.88
CA ASN A 57 -7.61 16.52 -10.26
C ASN A 57 -7.15 15.53 -11.36
N GLU A 58 -6.79 14.29 -11.04
CA GLU A 58 -6.35 13.29 -12.03
C GLU A 58 -7.31 12.08 -12.16
N LYS A 59 -8.47 12.17 -11.54
CA LYS A 59 -9.48 11.10 -11.55
C LYS A 59 -9.85 10.66 -12.96
N SER A 60 -10.12 11.60 -13.86
CA SER A 60 -10.51 11.29 -15.26
C SER A 60 -9.41 10.55 -16.01
N LYS A 61 -8.15 10.91 -15.80
CA LYS A 61 -7.01 10.21 -16.43
C LYS A 61 -6.90 8.76 -15.94
N MET A 62 -7.03 8.53 -14.62
CA MET A 62 -6.99 7.17 -14.10
C MET A 62 -8.22 6.35 -14.51
N GLN A 63 -9.41 6.99 -14.63
CA GLN A 63 -10.60 6.32 -15.17
C GLN A 63 -10.39 5.85 -16.62
N GLU A 64 -9.72 6.65 -17.44
CA GLU A 64 -9.37 6.27 -18.82
C GLU A 64 -8.46 5.05 -18.83
N ILE A 65 -7.37 5.05 -18.06
CA ILE A 65 -6.45 3.92 -17.94
C ILE A 65 -7.18 2.65 -17.46
N LEU A 66 -8.03 2.77 -16.45
CA LEU A 66 -8.81 1.63 -15.97
C LEU A 66 -9.76 1.09 -17.05
N ARG A 67 -10.43 1.97 -17.79
CA ARG A 67 -11.31 1.58 -18.91
C ARG A 67 -10.56 0.82 -19.98
N ASP A 68 -9.38 1.30 -20.36
CA ASP A 68 -8.54 0.69 -21.41
C ASP A 68 -7.99 -0.69 -20.97
N ASN A 69 -8.00 -0.96 -19.66
CA ASN A 69 -7.64 -2.25 -19.08
C ASN A 69 -8.86 -3.10 -18.64
N ASN A 70 -10.08 -2.76 -19.08
CA ASN A 70 -11.34 -3.44 -18.73
C ASN A 70 -11.65 -3.43 -17.20
N LEU A 71 -11.21 -2.39 -16.50
CA LEU A 71 -11.35 -2.21 -15.05
C LEU A 71 -12.28 -1.05 -14.67
N SER A 72 -13.24 -0.68 -15.54
CA SER A 72 -14.15 0.46 -15.30
C SER A 72 -15.01 0.33 -14.04
N TYR A 73 -15.09 -0.85 -13.46
CA TYR A 73 -15.83 -1.14 -12.22
C TYR A 73 -15.01 -0.84 -10.95
N ILE A 74 -13.73 -0.54 -11.06
CA ILE A 74 -12.90 -0.12 -9.92
C ILE A 74 -13.34 1.26 -9.45
N GLU A 75 -13.61 1.35 -8.15
CA GLU A 75 -13.99 2.61 -7.51
C GLU A 75 -12.78 3.55 -7.44
N ILE A 76 -12.95 4.84 -7.79
CA ILE A 76 -11.88 5.84 -7.73
C ILE A 76 -12.29 7.01 -6.88
N ILE A 77 -11.41 7.38 -5.96
CA ILE A 77 -11.53 8.58 -5.15
C ILE A 77 -10.27 9.44 -5.28
N GLU A 78 -10.40 10.73 -5.04
CA GLU A 78 -9.25 11.62 -4.99
C GLU A 78 -8.61 11.57 -3.60
N GLY A 79 -7.29 11.53 -3.60
CA GLY A 79 -6.48 11.69 -2.40
C GLY A 79 -6.38 13.15 -1.97
N ASP A 80 -5.42 13.43 -1.11
CA ASP A 80 -5.19 14.75 -0.53
C ASP A 80 -3.68 15.06 -0.48
N ALA A 81 -3.29 16.12 0.23
CA ALA A 81 -1.92 16.63 0.32
C ALA A 81 -0.94 15.60 0.89
N THR A 82 -1.36 14.82 1.88
CA THR A 82 -0.54 13.78 2.50
C THR A 82 -1.09 12.38 2.25
N ARG A 83 -0.25 11.36 2.49
CA ARG A 83 -0.66 9.95 2.39
C ARG A 83 -1.78 9.63 3.39
N GLN A 84 -1.67 10.12 4.62
CA GLN A 84 -2.67 9.83 5.65
C GLN A 84 -4.01 10.55 5.42
N GLU A 85 -3.99 11.78 4.94
CA GLU A 85 -5.22 12.47 4.50
C GLU A 85 -5.88 11.72 3.33
N SER A 86 -5.09 11.20 2.40
CA SER A 86 -5.58 10.38 1.28
C SER A 86 -6.22 9.07 1.78
N VAL A 87 -5.64 8.41 2.79
CA VAL A 87 -6.26 7.24 3.45
C VAL A 87 -7.54 7.64 4.18
N PHE A 88 -7.54 8.77 4.87
CA PHE A 88 -8.74 9.27 5.56
C PHE A 88 -9.89 9.54 4.57
N ASN A 89 -9.60 10.09 3.40
CA ASN A 89 -10.60 10.25 2.34
C ASN A 89 -11.17 8.90 1.90
N ALA A 90 -10.33 7.85 1.79
CA ALA A 90 -10.80 6.51 1.51
C ALA A 90 -11.70 5.96 2.63
N MET A 91 -11.35 6.18 3.89
CA MET A 91 -12.17 5.76 5.02
C MET A 91 -13.53 6.47 5.06
N LYS A 92 -13.56 7.78 4.76
CA LYS A 92 -14.83 8.55 4.63
C LYS A 92 -15.70 8.01 3.50
N TYR A 93 -15.10 7.67 2.37
CA TYR A 93 -15.81 7.08 1.22
C TYR A 93 -16.45 5.72 1.57
N LEU A 94 -15.75 4.92 2.33
CA LEU A 94 -16.21 3.58 2.74
C LEU A 94 -17.29 3.62 3.83
N PHE A 95 -17.46 4.74 4.53
CA PHE A 95 -18.23 4.86 5.79
C PHE A 95 -19.64 4.24 5.76
N ASN A 96 -20.38 4.40 4.68
CA ASN A 96 -21.77 3.92 4.59
C ASN A 96 -21.95 2.54 3.93
N ASN A 97 -20.85 1.92 3.48
CA ASN A 97 -20.90 0.77 2.59
C ASN A 97 -20.00 -0.38 3.02
N VAL A 98 -19.52 -0.35 4.26
CA VAL A 98 -18.58 -1.33 4.81
C VAL A 98 -18.97 -1.66 6.25
N SER A 99 -18.92 -2.94 6.59
CA SER A 99 -19.11 -3.40 7.97
C SER A 99 -17.89 -3.09 8.82
N ASP A 100 -18.10 -2.77 10.09
CA ASP A 100 -17.04 -2.59 11.08
C ASP A 100 -16.12 -3.83 11.20
N GLU A 101 -16.63 -5.02 10.84
CA GLU A 101 -15.91 -6.29 10.85
C GLU A 101 -15.22 -6.64 9.52
N ASP A 102 -15.38 -5.83 8.48
CA ASP A 102 -14.67 -6.02 7.22
C ASP A 102 -13.18 -5.69 7.37
N PHE A 103 -12.32 -6.43 6.66
CA PHE A 103 -10.90 -6.13 6.59
C PHE A 103 -10.57 -5.19 5.44
N ILE A 104 -9.84 -4.14 5.75
CA ILE A 104 -9.32 -3.17 4.79
C ILE A 104 -7.82 -3.44 4.59
N TYR A 105 -7.43 -3.65 3.34
CA TYR A 105 -6.06 -3.88 2.89
C TYR A 105 -5.54 -2.61 2.24
N ILE A 106 -4.77 -1.80 2.96
CA ILE A 106 -4.20 -0.56 2.41
C ILE A 106 -2.84 -0.87 1.82
N HIS A 107 -2.72 -0.70 0.50
CA HIS A 107 -1.52 -1.05 -0.25
C HIS A 107 -1.00 0.11 -1.08
N ASP A 108 0.32 0.30 -1.05
CA ASP A 108 0.99 1.31 -1.86
C ASP A 108 0.95 0.91 -3.35
N GLY A 109 0.43 1.77 -4.23
CA GLY A 109 0.37 1.55 -5.68
C GLY A 109 1.74 1.49 -6.35
N ASP A 110 2.80 1.91 -5.65
CA ASP A 110 4.20 1.81 -6.06
C ASP A 110 4.93 0.56 -5.51
N ARG A 111 4.17 -0.47 -5.08
CA ARG A 111 4.67 -1.82 -4.79
C ARG A 111 4.07 -2.83 -5.77
N PRO A 112 4.56 -2.84 -7.01
CA PRO A 112 3.94 -3.62 -8.09
C PRO A 112 4.14 -5.14 -7.94
N LEU A 113 5.07 -5.58 -7.10
CA LEU A 113 5.46 -6.98 -6.94
C LEU A 113 4.77 -7.68 -5.75
N LEU A 114 3.55 -7.27 -5.43
CA LEU A 114 2.73 -7.94 -4.41
C LEU A 114 2.53 -9.42 -4.78
N SER A 115 2.88 -10.33 -3.88
CA SER A 115 2.79 -11.76 -4.14
C SER A 115 1.54 -12.40 -3.54
N THR A 116 1.05 -13.45 -4.21
CA THR A 116 -0.02 -14.31 -3.68
C THR A 116 0.37 -14.95 -2.35
N SER A 117 1.66 -15.28 -2.17
CA SER A 117 2.15 -15.87 -0.92
C SER A 117 2.04 -14.90 0.26
N LEU A 118 2.30 -13.61 0.05
CA LEU A 118 2.11 -12.59 1.09
C LEU A 118 0.63 -12.43 1.44
N LEU A 119 -0.25 -12.37 0.44
CA LEU A 119 -1.70 -12.29 0.67
C LEU A 119 -2.23 -13.50 1.47
N ARG A 120 -1.76 -14.71 1.16
CA ARG A 120 -2.12 -15.92 1.91
C ARG A 120 -1.64 -15.87 3.36
N ARG A 121 -0.42 -15.37 3.63
CA ARG A 121 0.05 -15.21 5.02
C ARG A 121 -0.80 -14.24 5.80
N ILE A 122 -1.19 -13.11 5.19
CA ILE A 122 -2.10 -12.14 5.81
C ILE A 122 -3.45 -12.79 6.11
N GLU A 123 -4.04 -13.45 5.13
CA GLU A 123 -5.35 -14.10 5.27
C GLU A 123 -5.35 -15.18 6.35
N SER A 124 -4.28 -15.98 6.47
CA SER A 124 -4.20 -17.02 7.50
C SER A 124 -4.24 -16.49 8.93
N GLU A 125 -3.83 -15.24 9.14
CA GLU A 125 -3.85 -14.59 10.46
C GLU A 125 -5.13 -13.77 10.74
N SER A 126 -5.95 -13.50 9.72
CA SER A 126 -7.14 -12.63 9.84
C SER A 126 -8.24 -13.20 10.76
N ASN A 127 -8.22 -14.50 11.05
CA ASN A 127 -9.15 -15.12 12.01
C ASN A 127 -8.73 -14.94 13.47
N ARG A 128 -7.49 -14.51 13.72
CA ARG A 128 -6.90 -14.38 15.05
C ARG A 128 -6.57 -12.96 15.44
N HIS A 129 -6.29 -12.11 14.45
CA HIS A 129 -5.80 -10.77 14.66
C HIS A 129 -6.62 -9.75 13.87
N GLU A 130 -6.90 -8.62 14.51
CA GLU A 130 -7.65 -7.52 13.89
C GLU A 130 -6.75 -6.55 13.12
N VAL A 131 -5.43 -6.55 13.40
CA VAL A 131 -4.43 -5.74 12.69
C VAL A 131 -3.24 -6.63 12.32
N ILE A 132 -2.90 -6.66 11.02
CA ILE A 132 -1.84 -7.51 10.47
C ILE A 132 -0.95 -6.67 9.58
N ILE A 133 0.35 -6.65 9.88
CA ILE A 133 1.33 -5.82 9.17
C ILE A 133 2.52 -6.68 8.74
N PRO A 134 2.81 -6.77 7.43
CA PRO A 134 4.01 -7.45 6.96
C PRO A 134 5.24 -6.60 7.22
N ALA A 135 6.31 -7.26 7.69
CA ALA A 135 7.55 -6.58 8.01
C ALA A 135 8.76 -7.45 7.71
N LEU A 136 9.86 -6.82 7.25
CA LEU A 136 11.12 -7.49 7.01
C LEU A 136 12.09 -7.28 8.16
N LYS A 137 12.95 -8.26 8.40
CA LYS A 137 14.10 -8.11 9.29
C LYS A 137 15.13 -7.18 8.67
N VAL A 138 15.81 -6.43 9.51
CA VAL A 138 16.96 -5.61 9.09
C VAL A 138 18.22 -6.48 9.15
N PHE A 139 18.91 -6.61 8.02
CA PHE A 139 20.14 -7.40 7.92
C PHE A 139 21.40 -6.55 8.06
N ASP A 140 21.38 -5.30 7.62
CA ASP A 140 22.50 -4.38 7.74
C ASP A 140 22.61 -3.81 9.14
N SER A 141 23.81 -3.34 9.51
CA SER A 141 24.02 -2.60 10.74
C SER A 141 23.30 -1.26 10.67
N LEU A 142 22.58 -0.91 11.74
CA LEU A 142 21.92 0.38 11.86
C LEU A 142 22.72 1.33 12.74
N TYR A 143 22.82 2.58 12.32
CA TYR A 143 23.46 3.65 13.06
C TYR A 143 22.47 4.80 13.27
N ASP A 144 22.25 5.19 14.52
CA ASP A 144 21.46 6.36 14.87
C ASP A 144 22.33 7.61 14.68
N TYR A 145 22.02 8.40 13.67
CA TYR A 145 22.83 9.56 13.28
C TYR A 145 22.77 10.70 14.31
N ASP A 146 21.63 10.84 14.99
CA ASP A 146 21.41 11.91 15.97
C ASP A 146 22.11 11.57 17.30
N LYS A 147 21.97 10.33 17.75
CA LYS A 147 22.63 9.82 18.95
C LYS A 147 24.08 9.42 18.76
N LYS A 148 24.53 9.30 17.50
CA LYS A 148 25.88 8.88 17.13
C LYS A 148 26.28 7.51 17.69
N GLU A 149 25.36 6.55 17.65
CA GLU A 149 25.56 5.21 18.18
C GLU A 149 25.02 4.10 17.25
N TYR A 150 25.61 2.91 17.33
CA TYR A 150 25.06 1.72 16.71
C TYR A 150 23.86 1.24 17.52
N VAL A 151 22.77 0.89 16.81
CA VAL A 151 21.58 0.35 17.44
C VAL A 151 21.42 -1.15 17.21
N ASP A 152 20.80 -1.83 18.14
CA ASP A 152 20.50 -3.25 18.01
C ASP A 152 19.40 -3.47 16.95
N ARG A 153 19.81 -3.86 15.74
CA ARG A 153 18.92 -4.09 14.60
C ARG A 153 17.85 -5.15 14.86
N SER A 154 18.04 -6.04 15.83
CA SER A 154 17.05 -7.08 16.15
C SER A 154 15.72 -6.51 16.63
N LYS A 155 15.73 -5.29 17.15
CA LYS A 155 14.55 -4.53 17.64
C LYS A 155 13.80 -3.79 16.54
N TYR A 156 14.32 -3.78 15.31
CA TYR A 156 13.74 -3.00 14.20
C TYR A 156 13.20 -3.92 13.11
N ARG A 157 12.20 -3.41 12.41
CA ARG A 157 11.62 -4.06 11.23
C ARG A 157 11.35 -3.01 10.16
N MET A 158 11.49 -3.41 8.89
CA MET A 158 11.09 -2.59 7.74
C MET A 158 9.63 -2.93 7.41
N ILE A 159 8.75 -1.97 7.61
CA ILE A 159 7.31 -2.13 7.43
C ILE A 159 6.97 -2.13 5.93
N GLN A 160 6.10 -3.06 5.55
CA GLN A 160 5.58 -3.14 4.19
C GLN A 160 4.06 -2.95 4.17
N THR A 161 3.49 -2.88 2.97
CA THR A 161 2.06 -2.96 2.71
C THR A 161 1.75 -4.23 1.88
N PRO A 162 0.53 -4.78 1.93
CA PRO A 162 -0.68 -4.21 2.52
C PRO A 162 -0.62 -4.17 4.04
N GLN A 163 -0.98 -3.04 4.66
CA GLN A 163 -1.32 -3.01 6.06
C GLN A 163 -2.81 -3.30 6.18
N VAL A 164 -3.16 -4.25 7.03
CA VAL A 164 -4.50 -4.82 7.07
C VAL A 164 -5.09 -4.66 8.45
N SER A 165 -6.30 -4.15 8.51
CA SER A 165 -7.03 -4.09 9.79
C SER A 165 -8.54 -4.15 9.60
N LYS A 166 -9.25 -4.43 10.68
CA LYS A 166 -10.69 -4.24 10.76
C LYS A 166 -11.05 -2.79 10.50
N TYR A 167 -12.13 -2.56 9.73
CA TYR A 167 -12.58 -1.21 9.39
C TYR A 167 -12.88 -0.35 10.64
N LYS A 168 -13.46 -0.94 11.69
CA LYS A 168 -13.74 -0.24 12.96
C LYS A 168 -12.51 0.44 13.55
N LEU A 169 -11.34 -0.22 13.50
CA LEU A 169 -10.10 0.31 14.07
C LEU A 169 -9.54 1.45 13.22
N LEU A 170 -9.51 1.31 11.90
CA LEU A 170 -9.11 2.40 11.00
C LEU A 170 -10.03 3.60 11.16
N LYS A 171 -11.35 3.40 11.06
CA LYS A 171 -12.34 4.46 11.19
C LYS A 171 -12.15 5.25 12.48
N GLU A 172 -12.02 4.58 13.59
CA GLU A 172 -11.90 5.22 14.90
C GLU A 172 -10.55 5.92 15.11
N SER A 173 -9.44 5.27 14.70
CA SER A 173 -8.12 5.87 14.83
C SER A 173 -7.98 7.14 13.98
N PHE A 174 -8.51 7.14 12.75
CA PHE A 174 -8.51 8.34 11.91
C PHE A 174 -9.45 9.43 12.43
N ARG A 175 -10.61 9.05 12.98
CA ARG A 175 -11.55 10.01 13.58
C ARG A 175 -10.94 10.75 14.77
N ILE A 176 -10.23 10.03 15.64
CA ILE A 176 -9.60 10.62 16.84
C ILE A 176 -8.42 11.51 16.47
N ASN A 177 -7.64 11.14 15.46
CA ASN A 177 -6.40 11.81 15.11
C ASN A 177 -6.53 12.73 13.87
N GLN A 178 -7.74 13.06 13.42
CA GLN A 178 -7.99 13.77 12.17
C GLN A 178 -7.28 15.14 12.05
N ASP A 179 -6.99 15.79 13.16
CA ASP A 179 -6.36 17.11 13.22
C ASP A 179 -4.81 17.04 13.26
N HIS A 180 -4.24 15.82 13.26
CA HIS A 180 -2.80 15.55 13.41
C HIS A 180 -2.34 14.39 12.53
N LEU A 181 -2.93 14.20 11.34
CA LEU A 181 -2.64 13.06 10.47
C LEU A 181 -1.19 13.06 9.95
N GLU A 182 -0.54 14.21 9.86
CA GLU A 182 0.85 14.37 9.45
C GLU A 182 1.87 13.75 10.41
N ASP A 183 1.50 13.53 11.67
CA ASP A 183 2.37 12.91 12.67
C ASP A 183 2.56 11.41 12.42
N PHE A 184 1.65 10.79 11.67
CA PHE A 184 1.65 9.35 11.42
C PHE A 184 2.29 9.00 10.07
N LYS A 185 3.05 7.91 10.06
CA LYS A 185 3.77 7.46 8.87
C LYS A 185 3.03 6.39 8.07
N ASP A 186 2.19 5.61 8.74
CA ASP A 186 1.44 4.49 8.18
C ASP A 186 0.20 4.16 9.01
N GLU A 187 -0.59 3.17 8.58
CA GLU A 187 -1.83 2.76 9.26
C GLU A 187 -1.56 2.13 10.63
N GLY A 188 -0.46 1.38 10.75
CA GLY A 188 -0.08 0.78 12.02
C GLY A 188 0.21 1.85 13.08
N SER A 189 0.89 2.93 12.70
CA SER A 189 1.23 4.01 13.63
C SER A 189 0.00 4.78 14.14
N ILE A 190 -1.00 5.02 13.29
CA ILE A 190 -2.23 5.69 13.73
C ILE A 190 -3.15 4.74 14.52
N ILE A 191 -3.27 3.47 14.12
CA ILE A 191 -4.05 2.47 14.86
C ILE A 191 -3.47 2.27 16.26
N ARG A 192 -2.16 2.35 16.41
CA ARG A 192 -1.46 2.21 17.69
C ARG A 192 -1.92 3.20 18.75
N THR A 193 -2.51 4.31 18.39
CA THR A 193 -3.05 5.30 19.33
C THR A 193 -4.27 4.80 20.13
N ILE A 194 -4.96 3.77 19.62
CA ILE A 194 -6.18 3.24 20.21
C ILE A 194 -6.17 1.72 20.41
N TYR A 195 -5.21 1.01 19.79
CA TYR A 195 -5.18 -0.44 19.79
C TYR A 195 -3.75 -0.97 19.82
N ASP A 196 -3.45 -1.81 20.81
CA ASP A 196 -2.09 -2.26 21.11
C ASP A 196 -1.67 -3.56 20.42
N ASP A 197 -2.63 -4.45 20.08
CA ASP A 197 -2.35 -5.77 19.51
C ASP A 197 -2.15 -5.71 18.00
N ILE A 198 -1.00 -5.18 17.59
CA ILE A 198 -0.58 -5.19 16.19
C ILE A 198 0.24 -6.44 15.91
N HIS A 199 -0.30 -7.32 15.07
CA HIS A 199 0.37 -8.56 14.69
C HIS A 199 1.29 -8.36 13.48
N PHE A 200 2.59 -8.56 13.68
CA PHE A 200 3.59 -8.50 12.61
C PHE A 200 3.85 -9.88 12.04
N ILE A 201 3.77 -10.01 10.72
CA ILE A 201 4.08 -11.22 9.97
C ILE A 201 5.34 -11.02 9.12
N ASP A 202 5.96 -12.12 8.69
CA ASP A 202 7.06 -12.04 7.74
C ASP A 202 6.59 -11.44 6.41
N GLY A 203 7.24 -10.36 6.00
CA GLY A 203 7.03 -9.69 4.73
C GLY A 203 7.53 -10.49 3.52
N ASP A 204 7.66 -9.83 2.40
CA ASP A 204 8.18 -10.40 1.16
C ASP A 204 9.30 -9.50 0.62
N ILE A 205 10.50 -10.04 0.46
CA ILE A 205 11.67 -9.29 -0.01
C ILE A 205 11.48 -8.72 -1.42
N TYR A 206 10.62 -9.37 -2.22
CA TYR A 206 10.29 -8.90 -3.57
C TYR A 206 9.20 -7.82 -3.58
N ASN A 207 8.45 -7.64 -2.50
CA ASN A 207 7.44 -6.58 -2.39
C ASN A 207 8.10 -5.22 -2.14
N ILE A 208 9.04 -4.87 -3.01
CA ILE A 208 9.80 -3.62 -2.95
C ILE A 208 8.92 -2.42 -3.24
N LYS A 209 9.28 -1.27 -2.67
CA LYS A 209 8.66 0.02 -3.00
C LYS A 209 9.49 0.71 -4.09
N VAL A 210 8.88 0.99 -5.22
CA VAL A 210 9.54 1.65 -6.35
C VAL A 210 9.58 3.17 -6.10
N THR A 211 10.76 3.69 -5.77
CA THR A 211 10.95 5.10 -5.39
C THR A 211 12.03 5.82 -6.18
N ASP A 212 12.88 5.08 -6.88
CA ASP A 212 14.08 5.55 -7.60
C ASP A 212 14.36 4.68 -8.83
N GLU A 213 15.41 5.02 -9.57
CA GLU A 213 15.84 4.32 -10.78
C GLU A 213 16.21 2.86 -10.51
N GLU A 214 16.93 2.60 -9.43
CA GLU A 214 17.41 1.27 -9.06
C GLU A 214 16.24 0.33 -8.77
N THR A 215 15.29 0.76 -7.93
CA THR A 215 14.10 -0.05 -7.61
C THR A 215 13.15 -0.19 -8.80
N TYR A 216 13.09 0.80 -9.69
CA TYR A 216 12.34 0.71 -10.95
C TYR A 216 12.94 -0.33 -11.89
N SER A 217 14.26 -0.32 -12.08
CA SER A 217 14.99 -1.28 -12.89
C SER A 217 14.86 -2.69 -12.34
N LEU A 218 14.96 -2.85 -11.01
CA LEU A 218 14.80 -4.14 -10.34
C LEU A 218 13.38 -4.69 -10.49
N ALA A 219 12.35 -3.86 -10.37
CA ALA A 219 10.96 -4.27 -10.57
C ALA A 219 10.73 -4.76 -12.01
N ASN A 220 11.27 -4.06 -13.01
CA ASN A 220 11.19 -4.46 -14.41
C ASN A 220 11.90 -5.79 -14.68
N LEU A 221 13.10 -5.96 -14.15
CA LEU A 221 13.86 -7.22 -14.29
C LEU A 221 13.08 -8.39 -13.70
N TYR A 222 12.56 -8.23 -12.48
CA TYR A 222 11.79 -9.26 -11.80
C TYR A 222 10.52 -9.65 -12.58
N LEU A 223 9.77 -8.67 -13.08
CA LEU A 223 8.57 -8.93 -13.88
C LEU A 223 8.90 -9.64 -15.18
N LYS A 224 10.04 -9.30 -15.82
CA LYS A 224 10.53 -9.95 -17.04
C LYS A 224 10.85 -11.43 -16.79
N GLU A 225 11.60 -11.73 -15.74
CA GLU A 225 12.03 -13.10 -15.42
C GLU A 225 10.88 -14.00 -14.97
N ASN A 226 9.90 -13.45 -14.26
CA ASN A 226 8.75 -14.18 -13.74
C ASN A 226 7.54 -14.19 -14.69
N ARG A 227 7.71 -13.83 -15.96
CA ARG A 227 6.66 -13.83 -16.99
C ARG A 227 5.91 -15.15 -17.13
N HIS A 228 6.55 -16.26 -16.82
CA HIS A 228 6.02 -17.62 -16.97
C HIS A 228 5.45 -18.19 -15.65
N ALA A 229 5.49 -17.43 -14.54
CA ALA A 229 4.98 -17.84 -13.24
C ALA A 229 3.53 -17.34 -12.95
N ARG A 230 2.82 -16.95 -14.00
CA ARG A 230 1.39 -16.55 -13.97
C ARG A 230 0.51 -17.69 -14.40
#